data_5f2ac8e370e2a9f587fb4d8487d5614e
#
_entry.id   5f2ac8e370e2a9f587fb4d8487d5614e
#
_cell.length_a   1.000
_cell.length_b   1.000
_cell.length_c   1.000
_cell.angle_alpha   90.00
_cell.angle_beta   90.00
_cell.angle_gamma   90.00
#
_symmetry.space_group_name_H-M   'P 1'
#
loop_
_entity.id
_entity.type
_entity.pdbx_description
1 polymer ?
#
loop_
_entity_poly.entity_id
_entity_poly.type
_entity_poly.pdbx_seq_one_letter_code
_entity_poly.pdbx_strand_id
1 'polypeptide(L)'
;FGTDPLMAQELARRAALRTGGVVMPTLFLGTERERPAQILKDKGFENAESMYVVGMDVPKNSVKSYYAREDLFAVTVREHLRLLVQQAYKLIVIVNGHGAWGQREQLDRLAIEFSNETPSRVIVAFPNVARAGETLDFGHACEVETSLIRYLDDENVDLSQFPPRDVKLAYTDWGIADDCVFEGKPTPDKCVLCDPRDATVEAGERYFGAALDHICAQVDAAYAALRA
;
A
#
# COMPACT_ATOMS: atom_id res chain seq x y z
N PHE A 1 2.33 -8.85 8.06
CA PHE A 1 1.73 -9.28 6.78
C PHE A 1 0.22 -9.06 6.82
N GLY A 2 -0.37 -8.63 5.69
CA GLY A 2 -1.82 -8.52 5.55
C GLY A 2 -2.40 -7.12 5.76
N THR A 3 -1.61 -6.12 6.08
CA THR A 3 -2.02 -4.72 6.24
C THR A 3 -2.74 -4.20 4.99
N ASP A 4 -2.08 -4.28 3.84
CA ASP A 4 -2.60 -3.76 2.57
C ASP A 4 -3.93 -4.40 2.15
N PRO A 5 -4.07 -5.74 2.12
CA PRO A 5 -5.33 -6.37 1.75
C PRO A 5 -6.45 -6.12 2.77
N LEU A 6 -6.15 -6.10 4.07
CA LEU A 6 -7.15 -5.82 5.10
C LEU A 6 -7.68 -4.38 4.95
N MET A 7 -6.79 -3.42 4.78
CA MET A 7 -7.15 -2.01 4.57
C MET A 7 -7.96 -1.84 3.28
N ALA A 8 -7.50 -2.41 2.16
CA ALA A 8 -8.21 -2.32 0.89
C ALA A 8 -9.61 -2.95 0.97
N GLN A 9 -9.74 -4.10 1.61
CA GLN A 9 -11.01 -4.79 1.80
C GLN A 9 -12.00 -3.96 2.60
N GLU A 10 -11.57 -3.44 3.76
CA GLU A 10 -12.46 -2.67 4.63
C GLU A 10 -12.84 -1.32 4.02
N LEU A 11 -11.92 -0.65 3.34
CA LEU A 11 -12.22 0.56 2.58
C LEU A 11 -13.23 0.29 1.45
N ALA A 12 -13.03 -0.75 0.66
CA ALA A 12 -13.95 -1.12 -0.42
C ALA A 12 -15.34 -1.46 0.14
N ARG A 13 -15.41 -2.25 1.22
CA ARG A 13 -16.67 -2.64 1.85
C ARG A 13 -17.44 -1.44 2.39
N ARG A 14 -16.76 -0.55 3.13
CA ARG A 14 -17.41 0.63 3.71
C ARG A 14 -17.73 1.70 2.67
N ALA A 15 -16.91 1.84 1.62
CA ALA A 15 -17.24 2.70 0.49
C ALA A 15 -18.50 2.21 -0.23
N ALA A 16 -18.61 0.91 -0.52
CA ALA A 16 -19.80 0.35 -1.15
C ALA A 16 -21.08 0.51 -0.32
N LEU A 17 -20.97 0.50 1.01
CA LEU A 17 -22.12 0.79 1.90
C LEU A 17 -22.58 2.25 1.78
N ARG A 18 -21.70 3.18 1.44
CA ARG A 18 -22.03 4.62 1.30
C ARG A 18 -22.44 4.99 -0.13
N THR A 19 -21.74 4.46 -1.13
CA THR A 19 -21.92 4.85 -2.55
C THR A 19 -22.72 3.85 -3.35
N GLY A 20 -22.99 2.67 -2.78
CA GLY A 20 -23.56 1.52 -3.49
C GLY A 20 -22.49 0.69 -4.20
N GLY A 21 -22.90 -0.44 -4.76
CA GLY A 21 -22.03 -1.32 -5.54
C GLY A 21 -21.87 -2.72 -4.97
N VAL A 22 -21.09 -3.53 -5.67
CA VAL A 22 -20.73 -4.90 -5.27
C VAL A 22 -19.25 -4.94 -4.98
N VAL A 23 -18.85 -5.50 -3.85
CA VAL A 23 -17.46 -5.70 -3.48
C VAL A 23 -17.03 -7.11 -3.87
N MET A 24 -16.01 -7.20 -4.71
CA MET A 24 -15.41 -8.48 -5.09
C MET A 24 -14.45 -8.96 -4.00
N PRO A 25 -14.17 -10.27 -3.93
CA PRO A 25 -13.13 -10.78 -3.04
C PRO A 25 -11.79 -10.07 -3.25
N THR A 26 -11.08 -9.79 -2.17
CA THR A 26 -9.78 -9.13 -2.23
C THR A 26 -8.76 -9.99 -2.98
N LEU A 27 -8.10 -9.41 -3.96
CA LEU A 27 -6.98 -10.04 -4.64
C LEU A 27 -5.73 -9.87 -3.77
N PHE A 28 -5.32 -10.95 -3.10
CA PHE A 28 -4.09 -10.99 -2.31
C PHE A 28 -2.89 -11.21 -3.24
N LEU A 29 -2.55 -10.18 -3.99
CA LEU A 29 -1.43 -10.18 -4.92
C LEU A 29 -0.86 -8.76 -5.01
N GLY A 30 0.40 -8.60 -4.66
CA GLY A 30 1.12 -7.33 -4.78
C GLY A 30 2.34 -7.48 -5.67
N THR A 31 2.84 -6.37 -6.16
CA THR A 31 4.09 -6.31 -6.92
C THR A 31 4.91 -5.08 -6.57
N GLU A 32 6.21 -5.20 -6.73
CA GLU A 32 7.16 -4.09 -6.67
C GLU A 32 8.27 -4.35 -7.69
N ARG A 33 8.98 -3.30 -8.05
CA ARG A 33 10.14 -3.35 -8.95
C ARG A 33 11.40 -3.71 -8.21
N GLU A 34 12.32 -4.28 -8.97
CA GLU A 34 13.70 -4.42 -8.53
C GLU A 34 14.30 -3.05 -8.17
N ARG A 35 14.99 -3.01 -7.04
CA ARG A 35 15.65 -1.79 -6.60
C ARG A 35 16.89 -1.52 -7.45
N PRO A 36 17.07 -0.27 -7.92
CA PRO A 36 18.30 0.12 -8.61
C PRO A 36 19.54 -0.15 -7.76
N ALA A 37 20.60 -0.65 -8.38
CA ALA A 37 21.87 -0.93 -7.71
C ALA A 37 22.44 0.29 -6.96
N GLN A 38 22.17 1.51 -7.45
CA GLN A 38 22.62 2.73 -6.77
C GLN A 38 21.99 2.87 -5.37
N ILE A 39 20.70 2.58 -5.22
CA ILE A 39 20.04 2.63 -3.90
C ILE A 39 20.69 1.64 -2.93
N LEU A 40 21.04 0.44 -3.42
CA LEU A 40 21.71 -0.56 -2.59
C LEU A 40 23.13 -0.14 -2.20
N LYS A 41 23.86 0.52 -3.10
CA LYS A 41 25.17 1.13 -2.79
C LYS A 41 25.07 2.22 -1.72
N ASP A 42 24.08 3.10 -1.84
CA ASP A 42 23.85 4.17 -0.87
C ASP A 42 23.53 3.61 0.52
N LYS A 43 22.96 2.40 0.57
CA LYS A 43 22.77 1.64 1.80
C LYS A 43 24.02 0.87 2.24
N GLY A 44 25.10 0.94 1.45
CA GLY A 44 26.40 0.37 1.74
C GLY A 44 26.58 -1.10 1.38
N PHE A 45 25.78 -1.64 0.47
CA PHE A 45 26.02 -2.97 -0.09
C PHE A 45 27.10 -2.92 -1.16
N GLU A 46 28.22 -3.65 -0.95
CA GLU A 46 29.38 -3.60 -1.84
C GLU A 46 29.15 -4.28 -3.20
N ASN A 47 28.32 -5.32 -3.22
CA ASN A 47 28.03 -6.12 -4.43
C ASN A 47 26.66 -5.77 -5.04
N ALA A 48 26.25 -4.52 -4.95
CA ALA A 48 24.92 -4.05 -5.32
C ALA A 48 24.51 -4.42 -6.77
N GLU A 49 25.45 -4.39 -7.73
CA GLU A 49 25.17 -4.73 -9.12
C GLU A 49 24.84 -6.21 -9.35
N SER A 50 25.24 -7.09 -8.46
CA SER A 50 24.95 -8.52 -8.55
C SER A 50 23.76 -8.95 -7.71
N MET A 51 23.12 -8.01 -7.02
CA MET A 51 22.00 -8.28 -6.13
C MET A 51 20.67 -8.05 -6.84
N TYR A 52 19.74 -8.97 -6.63
CA TYR A 52 18.35 -8.81 -7.01
C TYR A 52 17.53 -8.56 -5.74
N VAL A 53 17.03 -7.35 -5.56
CA VAL A 53 16.28 -6.95 -4.37
C VAL A 53 14.96 -6.29 -4.79
N VAL A 54 13.87 -6.83 -4.28
CA VAL A 54 12.52 -6.27 -4.45
C VAL A 54 11.96 -5.91 -3.08
N GLY A 55 11.38 -4.73 -2.97
CA GLY A 55 10.83 -4.27 -1.68
C GLY A 55 11.89 -4.23 -0.58
N MET A 56 11.64 -4.94 0.52
CA MET A 56 12.51 -5.02 1.70
C MET A 56 13.40 -6.28 1.73
N ASP A 57 13.53 -6.99 0.61
CA ASP A 57 14.27 -8.25 0.54
C ASP A 57 15.80 -8.09 0.56
N VAL A 58 16.28 -7.02 1.18
CA VAL A 58 17.71 -6.80 1.38
C VAL A 58 18.35 -7.97 2.15
N PRO A 59 19.63 -8.29 1.88
CA PRO A 59 20.33 -9.34 2.60
C PRO A 59 20.25 -9.12 4.11
N LYS A 60 20.14 -10.24 4.84
CA LYS A 60 20.05 -10.28 6.31
C LYS A 60 18.77 -9.69 6.92
N ASN A 61 17.86 -9.08 6.15
CA ASN A 61 16.56 -8.74 6.68
C ASN A 61 15.74 -10.02 6.88
N SER A 62 15.24 -10.25 8.10
CA SER A 62 14.43 -11.43 8.43
C SER A 62 13.04 -11.37 7.83
N VAL A 63 12.52 -10.16 7.64
CA VAL A 63 11.20 -9.94 7.04
C VAL A 63 11.34 -9.87 5.53
N LYS A 64 10.73 -10.83 4.85
CA LYS A 64 10.73 -10.89 3.38
C LYS A 64 9.42 -10.40 2.81
N SER A 65 9.52 -9.72 1.68
CA SER A 65 8.37 -9.26 0.91
C SER A 65 7.65 -10.44 0.24
N TYR A 66 6.37 -10.28 -0.02
CA TYR A 66 5.56 -11.28 -0.72
C TYR A 66 5.03 -10.67 -2.02
N TYR A 67 5.93 -10.49 -2.99
CA TYR A 67 5.62 -9.85 -4.27
C TYR A 67 5.63 -10.85 -5.42
N ALA A 68 4.62 -10.74 -6.27
CA ALA A 68 4.62 -11.38 -7.58
C ALA A 68 5.46 -10.56 -8.56
N ARG A 69 5.88 -11.20 -9.64
CA ARG A 69 6.48 -10.48 -10.77
C ARG A 69 5.49 -9.49 -11.36
N GLU A 70 5.97 -8.32 -11.79
CA GLU A 70 5.14 -7.23 -12.30
C GLU A 70 4.28 -7.66 -13.51
N ASP A 71 4.83 -8.49 -14.40
CA ASP A 71 4.09 -9.03 -15.54
C ASP A 71 2.94 -9.97 -15.13
N LEU A 72 3.17 -10.84 -14.15
CA LEU A 72 2.15 -11.73 -13.61
C LEU A 72 1.03 -10.95 -12.91
N PHE A 73 1.41 -9.95 -12.10
CA PHE A 73 0.45 -9.05 -11.48
C PHE A 73 -0.44 -8.37 -12.53
N ALA A 74 0.17 -7.76 -13.55
CA ALA A 74 -0.55 -7.04 -14.59
C ALA A 74 -1.51 -7.96 -15.38
N VAL A 75 -1.07 -9.17 -15.74
CA VAL A 75 -1.92 -10.15 -16.43
C VAL A 75 -3.09 -10.58 -15.55
N THR A 76 -2.86 -10.80 -14.26
CA THR A 76 -3.91 -11.21 -13.32
C THR A 76 -4.97 -10.11 -13.15
N VAL A 77 -4.56 -8.87 -12.93
CA VAL A 77 -5.49 -7.73 -12.82
C VAL A 77 -6.25 -7.52 -14.13
N ARG A 78 -5.57 -7.60 -15.27
CA ARG A 78 -6.20 -7.50 -16.60
C ARG A 78 -7.33 -8.51 -16.77
N GLU A 79 -7.10 -9.75 -16.37
CA GLU A 79 -8.11 -10.80 -16.50
C GLU A 79 -9.33 -10.52 -15.61
N HIS A 80 -9.14 -10.04 -14.40
CA HIS A 80 -10.25 -9.63 -13.52
C HIS A 80 -11.06 -8.48 -14.15
N LEU A 81 -10.37 -7.45 -14.68
CA LEU A 81 -11.05 -6.35 -15.37
C LEU A 81 -11.83 -6.83 -16.59
N ARG A 82 -11.25 -7.71 -17.40
CA ARG A 82 -11.91 -8.30 -18.56
C ARG A 82 -13.22 -9.01 -18.18
N LEU A 83 -13.18 -9.81 -17.10
CA LEU A 83 -14.36 -10.51 -16.61
C LEU A 83 -15.45 -9.55 -16.10
N LEU A 84 -15.06 -8.48 -15.41
CA LEU A 84 -16.02 -7.46 -14.94
C LEU A 84 -16.64 -6.67 -16.10
N VAL A 85 -15.87 -6.35 -17.12
CA VAL A 85 -16.39 -5.73 -18.36
C VAL A 85 -17.38 -6.65 -19.05
N GLN A 86 -17.11 -7.96 -19.14
CA GLN A 86 -18.05 -8.94 -19.69
C GLN A 86 -19.36 -9.03 -18.91
N GLN A 87 -19.34 -8.77 -17.61
CA GLN A 87 -20.53 -8.68 -16.76
C GLN A 87 -21.24 -7.33 -16.88
N ALA A 88 -20.80 -6.46 -17.78
CA ALA A 88 -21.39 -5.16 -18.09
C ALA A 88 -21.37 -4.15 -16.92
N TYR A 89 -20.45 -4.27 -15.98
CA TYR A 89 -20.20 -3.22 -14.99
C TYR A 89 -19.80 -1.92 -15.68
N LYS A 90 -20.47 -0.81 -15.37
CA LYS A 90 -20.22 0.50 -15.98
C LYS A 90 -19.10 1.26 -15.28
N LEU A 91 -18.99 1.09 -13.97
CA LEU A 91 -17.90 1.62 -13.16
C LEU A 91 -17.21 0.47 -12.42
N ILE A 92 -15.90 0.38 -12.58
CA ILE A 92 -15.05 -0.56 -11.87
C ILE A 92 -14.07 0.26 -11.05
N VAL A 93 -14.06 0.04 -9.75
CA VAL A 93 -13.17 0.74 -8.81
C VAL A 93 -12.15 -0.24 -8.25
N ILE A 94 -10.90 0.01 -8.52
CA ILE A 94 -9.80 -0.75 -7.91
C ILE A 94 -9.38 -0.01 -6.64
N VAL A 95 -9.67 -0.56 -5.47
CA VAL A 95 -9.16 -0.03 -4.20
C VAL A 95 -7.78 -0.64 -3.97
N ASN A 96 -6.75 0.18 -4.17
CA ASN A 96 -5.36 -0.26 -4.03
C ASN A 96 -4.85 0.00 -2.62
N GLY A 97 -4.53 -1.04 -1.86
CA GLY A 97 -3.96 -0.95 -0.51
C GLY A 97 -2.45 -0.79 -0.47
N HIS A 98 -1.74 -0.97 -1.60
CA HIS A 98 -0.29 -1.00 -1.64
C HIS A 98 0.32 0.15 -2.44
N GLY A 99 1.23 0.90 -1.82
CA GLY A 99 1.79 2.12 -2.38
C GLY A 99 2.94 1.94 -3.37
N ALA A 100 3.43 0.71 -3.59
CA ALA A 100 4.59 0.44 -4.44
C ALA A 100 4.44 1.00 -5.86
N TRP A 101 5.49 1.60 -6.37
CA TRP A 101 5.46 2.31 -7.66
C TRP A 101 5.13 1.40 -8.83
N GLY A 102 5.75 0.20 -8.87
CA GLY A 102 5.46 -0.78 -9.91
C GLY A 102 3.98 -1.16 -9.94
N GLN A 103 3.38 -1.40 -8.78
CA GLN A 103 1.96 -1.72 -8.68
C GLN A 103 1.07 -0.56 -9.15
N ARG A 104 1.32 0.65 -8.65
CA ARG A 104 0.54 1.85 -9.01
C ARG A 104 0.56 2.09 -10.51
N GLU A 105 1.74 2.09 -11.13
CA GLU A 105 1.85 2.30 -12.57
C GLU A 105 1.11 1.24 -13.39
N GLN A 106 1.17 -0.03 -12.99
CA GLN A 106 0.42 -1.09 -13.68
C GLN A 106 -1.10 -0.90 -13.55
N LEU A 107 -1.58 -0.55 -12.36
CA LEU A 107 -3.00 -0.31 -12.13
C LEU A 107 -3.50 0.90 -12.93
N ASP A 108 -2.76 2.01 -12.91
CA ASP A 108 -3.12 3.23 -13.64
C ASP A 108 -3.13 2.98 -15.16
N ARG A 109 -2.13 2.28 -15.68
CA ARG A 109 -2.06 1.90 -17.10
C ARG A 109 -3.25 1.05 -17.50
N LEU A 110 -3.61 0.04 -16.71
CA LEU A 110 -4.75 -0.83 -16.98
C LEU A 110 -6.07 -0.08 -16.87
N ALA A 111 -6.22 0.81 -15.89
CA ALA A 111 -7.42 1.63 -15.75
C ALA A 111 -7.64 2.55 -16.96
N ILE A 112 -6.59 3.18 -17.46
CA ILE A 112 -6.62 4.01 -18.67
C ILE A 112 -6.98 3.16 -19.90
N GLU A 113 -6.31 2.03 -20.09
CA GLU A 113 -6.53 1.12 -21.19
C GLU A 113 -8.01 0.67 -21.26
N PHE A 114 -8.51 0.08 -20.17
CA PHE A 114 -9.87 -0.44 -20.12
C PHE A 114 -10.92 0.67 -20.24
N SER A 115 -10.69 1.85 -19.67
CA SER A 115 -11.60 2.99 -19.82
C SER A 115 -11.67 3.51 -21.27
N ASN A 116 -10.60 3.39 -22.05
CA ASN A 116 -10.56 3.85 -23.44
C ASN A 116 -11.08 2.79 -24.43
N GLU A 117 -10.86 1.51 -24.14
CA GLU A 117 -11.11 0.42 -25.07
C GLU A 117 -12.43 -0.32 -24.80
N THR A 118 -13.10 -0.04 -23.68
CA THR A 118 -14.34 -0.74 -23.29
C THR A 118 -15.44 0.24 -22.87
N PRO A 119 -16.69 -0.23 -22.76
CA PRO A 119 -17.79 0.59 -22.25
C PRO A 119 -17.75 0.86 -20.74
N SER A 120 -16.76 0.31 -20.03
CA SER A 120 -16.61 0.45 -18.58
C SER A 120 -15.64 1.57 -18.25
N ARG A 121 -15.99 2.41 -17.30
CA ARG A 121 -15.02 3.32 -16.65
C ARG A 121 -14.29 2.56 -15.55
N VAL A 122 -12.97 2.57 -15.58
CA VAL A 122 -12.11 2.00 -14.54
C VAL A 122 -11.36 3.12 -13.83
N ILE A 123 -11.39 3.13 -12.52
CA ILE A 123 -10.61 4.06 -11.70
C ILE A 123 -9.79 3.30 -10.66
N VAL A 124 -8.64 3.86 -10.29
CA VAL A 124 -7.82 3.38 -9.18
C VAL A 124 -7.99 4.34 -8.02
N ALA A 125 -8.49 3.85 -6.91
CA ALA A 125 -8.61 4.59 -5.67
C ALA A 125 -7.50 4.15 -4.72
N PHE A 126 -6.63 5.08 -4.36
CA PHE A 126 -5.59 4.87 -3.36
C PHE A 126 -5.98 5.63 -2.09
N PRO A 127 -5.91 4.98 -0.91
CA PRO A 127 -6.23 5.64 0.34
C PRO A 127 -5.19 6.73 0.60
N ASN A 128 -5.56 7.98 0.34
CA ASN A 128 -4.70 9.14 0.58
C ASN A 128 -5.17 9.80 1.88
N VAL A 129 -4.32 9.78 2.90
CA VAL A 129 -4.64 10.36 4.21
C VAL A 129 -4.01 11.73 4.31
N ALA A 130 -4.83 12.74 4.58
CA ALA A 130 -4.33 14.08 4.89
C ALA A 130 -4.14 14.22 6.40
N ARG A 131 -2.94 14.60 6.83
CA ARG A 131 -2.65 15.00 8.20
C ARG A 131 -2.59 16.52 8.25
N ALA A 132 -3.50 17.15 8.96
CA ALA A 132 -3.48 18.61 9.22
C ALA A 132 -3.18 19.49 7.99
N GLY A 133 -3.73 19.14 6.81
CA GLY A 133 -3.53 19.89 5.56
C GLY A 133 -2.35 19.45 4.69
N GLU A 134 -1.61 18.43 5.10
CA GLU A 134 -0.57 17.77 4.30
C GLU A 134 -1.10 16.45 3.74
N THR A 135 -0.77 16.19 2.49
CA THR A 135 -1.00 14.86 1.92
C THR A 135 0.04 13.92 2.53
N LEU A 136 -0.37 13.04 3.45
CA LEU A 136 0.53 12.02 3.96
C LEU A 136 0.61 10.87 2.96
N ASP A 137 1.82 10.60 2.55
CA ASP A 137 2.17 9.25 2.14
C ASP A 137 2.01 8.35 3.37
N PHE A 138 1.39 7.16 3.22
CA PHE A 138 1.12 6.25 4.33
C PHE A 138 2.39 5.85 5.10
N GLY A 139 3.55 6.11 4.55
CA GLY A 139 4.79 5.56 5.06
C GLY A 139 4.79 4.04 4.95
N HIS A 140 5.67 3.38 5.67
CA HIS A 140 5.74 1.92 5.74
C HIS A 140 6.13 1.50 7.14
N ALA A 141 5.34 0.61 7.74
CA ALA A 141 5.50 0.15 9.13
C ALA A 141 5.60 1.32 10.15
N CYS A 142 4.95 2.44 9.88
CA CYS A 142 4.98 3.65 10.71
C CYS A 142 3.76 3.76 11.63
N GLU A 143 3.69 4.84 12.40
CA GLU A 143 2.56 5.11 13.30
C GLU A 143 1.21 5.10 12.57
N VAL A 144 1.14 5.70 11.38
CA VAL A 144 -0.11 5.79 10.60
C VAL A 144 -0.61 4.41 10.21
N GLU A 145 0.25 3.61 9.58
CA GLU A 145 -0.10 2.27 9.13
C GLU A 145 -0.44 1.35 10.31
N THR A 146 0.37 1.42 11.38
CA THR A 146 0.13 0.64 12.59
C THR A 146 -1.20 1.05 13.26
N SER A 147 -1.50 2.35 13.33
CA SER A 147 -2.77 2.85 13.87
C SER A 147 -3.98 2.38 13.07
N LEU A 148 -3.87 2.39 11.72
CA LEU A 148 -4.93 1.87 10.84
C LEU A 148 -5.26 0.41 11.14
N ILE A 149 -4.22 -0.42 11.30
CA ILE A 149 -4.45 -1.84 11.61
C ILE A 149 -4.95 -2.02 13.03
N ARG A 150 -4.48 -1.26 14.00
CA ARG A 150 -5.03 -1.26 15.36
C ARG A 150 -6.53 -0.92 15.38
N TYR A 151 -6.96 0.01 14.55
CA TYR A 151 -8.39 0.32 14.43
C TYR A 151 -9.20 -0.81 13.80
N LEU A 152 -8.62 -1.53 12.84
CA LEU A 152 -9.32 -2.60 12.11
C LEU A 152 -9.24 -3.96 12.82
N ASP A 153 -8.13 -4.23 13.51
CA ASP A 153 -7.79 -5.55 14.05
C ASP A 153 -6.71 -5.43 15.15
N ASP A 154 -7.04 -4.75 16.25
CA ASP A 154 -6.09 -4.47 17.34
C ASP A 154 -5.56 -5.75 18.02
N GLU A 155 -6.35 -6.82 18.02
CA GLU A 155 -5.97 -8.09 18.65
C GLU A 155 -4.78 -8.76 17.97
N ASN A 156 -4.53 -8.45 16.69
CA ASN A 156 -3.43 -8.99 15.91
C ASN A 156 -2.23 -8.02 15.79
N VAL A 157 -2.22 -6.92 16.54
CA VAL A 157 -1.09 -5.98 16.60
C VAL A 157 -0.33 -6.13 17.90
N ASP A 158 0.85 -6.72 17.84
CA ASP A 158 1.73 -6.89 18.99
C ASP A 158 2.88 -5.88 18.98
N LEU A 159 2.76 -4.84 19.80
CA LEU A 159 3.82 -3.83 19.98
C LEU A 159 4.84 -4.22 21.06
N SER A 160 4.63 -5.32 21.78
CA SER A 160 5.51 -5.74 22.88
C SER A 160 6.89 -6.20 22.41
N GLN A 161 7.00 -6.54 21.12
CA GLN A 161 8.26 -6.97 20.50
C GLN A 161 9.20 -5.81 20.14
N PHE A 162 8.70 -4.57 20.19
CA PHE A 162 9.55 -3.42 19.97
C PHE A 162 10.53 -3.20 21.14
N PRO A 163 11.74 -2.71 20.85
CA PRO A 163 12.68 -2.31 21.90
C PRO A 163 12.12 -1.13 22.71
N PRO A 164 12.65 -0.88 23.92
CA PRO A 164 12.28 0.29 24.71
C PRO A 164 12.42 1.61 23.94
N ARG A 165 11.72 2.64 24.37
CA ARG A 165 11.64 3.93 23.68
C ARG A 165 12.98 4.65 23.50
N ASP A 166 13.93 4.43 24.38
CA ASP A 166 15.29 4.97 24.32
C ASP A 166 16.17 4.26 23.28
N VAL A 167 15.72 3.10 22.78
CA VAL A 167 16.36 2.39 21.68
C VAL A 167 15.76 2.84 20.36
N LYS A 168 16.63 3.31 19.46
CA LYS A 168 16.23 3.77 18.12
C LYS A 168 15.87 2.57 17.25
N LEU A 169 14.77 2.71 16.49
CA LEU A 169 14.43 1.72 15.48
C LEU A 169 15.28 1.90 14.22
N ALA A 170 15.71 0.79 13.63
CA ALA A 170 16.46 0.78 12.40
C ALA A 170 15.51 0.86 11.18
N TYR A 171 15.78 1.79 10.28
CA TYR A 171 15.00 1.96 9.07
C TYR A 171 15.85 1.82 7.83
N THR A 172 15.29 1.18 6.80
CA THR A 172 15.85 1.20 5.47
C THR A 172 14.75 1.58 4.48
N ASP A 173 14.96 2.63 3.72
CA ASP A 173 13.96 3.32 2.89
C ASP A 173 12.74 3.75 3.72
N TRP A 174 11.63 3.06 3.53
CA TRP A 174 10.34 3.36 4.10
C TRP A 174 9.93 2.35 5.18
N GLY A 175 10.79 1.42 5.55
CA GLY A 175 10.43 0.34 6.45
C GLY A 175 11.45 0.08 7.56
N ILE A 176 10.99 -0.58 8.61
CA ILE A 176 11.83 -1.10 9.68
C ILE A 176 12.62 -2.29 9.16
N ALA A 177 13.91 -2.36 9.49
CA ALA A 177 14.79 -3.46 9.15
C ALA A 177 15.50 -3.99 10.40
N ASP A 178 15.97 -5.22 10.33
CA ASP A 178 16.82 -5.79 11.39
C ASP A 178 18.15 -5.02 11.49
N ASP A 179 18.62 -4.78 12.69
CA ASP A 179 19.89 -4.08 12.94
C ASP A 179 21.08 -4.69 12.19
N CYS A 180 21.05 -6.01 12.01
CA CYS A 180 22.11 -6.74 11.29
C CYS A 180 22.24 -6.31 9.81
N VAL A 181 21.24 -5.65 9.23
CA VAL A 181 21.32 -5.09 7.88
C VAL A 181 22.35 -3.96 7.82
N PHE A 182 22.57 -3.28 8.93
CA PHE A 182 23.46 -2.11 9.04
C PHE A 182 24.81 -2.43 9.70
N GLU A 183 25.23 -3.69 9.73
CA GLU A 183 26.48 -4.12 10.37
C GLU A 183 27.65 -3.14 10.14
N GLY A 184 28.17 -2.59 11.25
CA GLY A 184 29.32 -1.68 11.23
C GLY A 184 29.07 -0.31 10.61
N LYS A 185 27.83 0.04 10.30
CA LYS A 185 27.46 1.32 9.68
C LYS A 185 26.48 2.08 10.57
N PRO A 186 26.48 3.41 10.52
CA PRO A 186 25.46 4.19 11.20
C PRO A 186 24.07 3.81 10.68
N THR A 187 23.15 3.48 11.58
CA THR A 187 21.73 3.33 11.23
C THR A 187 21.24 4.64 10.63
N PRO A 188 20.57 4.61 9.46
CA PRO A 188 20.05 5.83 8.85
C PRO A 188 19.17 6.61 9.82
N ASP A 189 19.37 7.92 9.89
CA ASP A 189 18.74 8.81 10.88
C ASP A 189 17.30 9.20 10.54
N LYS A 190 16.69 8.51 9.61
CA LYS A 190 15.39 8.86 9.04
C LYS A 190 14.25 8.02 9.60
N CYS A 191 14.00 8.11 10.89
CA CYS A 191 12.65 7.94 11.37
C CYS A 191 12.00 9.33 11.44
N VAL A 192 11.67 9.90 10.31
CA VAL A 192 11.17 11.27 10.28
C VAL A 192 9.66 11.32 10.51
N LEU A 193 8.93 10.24 10.27
CA LEU A 193 7.50 10.39 10.17
C LEU A 193 6.70 9.84 11.34
N CYS A 194 7.06 8.83 12.03
CA CYS A 194 6.19 8.38 13.11
C CYS A 194 6.63 7.02 13.64
N ASP A 195 7.05 7.01 14.84
CA ASP A 195 7.37 5.79 15.56
C ASP A 195 6.10 4.92 15.69
N PRO A 196 6.09 3.67 15.19
CA PRO A 196 4.92 2.79 15.30
C PRO A 196 4.49 2.51 16.74
N ARG A 197 5.40 2.73 17.72
CA ARG A 197 5.08 2.64 19.15
C ARG A 197 4.15 3.75 19.64
N ASP A 198 3.92 4.79 18.84
CA ASP A 198 2.95 5.87 19.12
C ASP A 198 1.55 5.59 18.54
N ALA A 199 1.40 4.49 17.83
CA ALA A 199 0.14 4.12 17.19
C ALA A 199 -1.01 3.96 18.20
N THR A 200 -2.18 4.48 17.85
CA THR A 200 -3.40 4.34 18.66
C THR A 200 -4.61 3.98 17.80
N VAL A 201 -5.59 3.33 18.42
CA VAL A 201 -6.87 2.98 17.76
C VAL A 201 -7.60 4.24 17.30
N GLU A 202 -7.61 5.29 18.12
CA GLU A 202 -8.28 6.58 17.82
C GLU A 202 -7.63 7.31 16.65
N ALA A 203 -6.30 7.23 16.52
CA ALA A 203 -5.59 7.77 15.36
C ALA A 203 -5.97 6.98 14.11
N GLY A 204 -6.00 5.65 14.21
CA GLY A 204 -6.41 4.78 13.12
C GLY A 204 -7.83 5.03 12.63
N GLU A 205 -8.79 5.26 13.54
CA GLU A 205 -10.17 5.61 13.19
C GLU A 205 -10.22 6.92 12.37
N ARG A 206 -9.47 7.93 12.79
CA ARG A 206 -9.41 9.22 12.06
C ARG A 206 -8.79 9.05 10.68
N TYR A 207 -7.69 8.33 10.58
CA TYR A 207 -7.00 8.09 9.31
C TYR A 207 -7.87 7.28 8.35
N PHE A 208 -8.49 6.23 8.87
CA PHE A 208 -9.41 5.40 8.08
C PHE A 208 -10.62 6.21 7.60
N GLY A 209 -11.22 7.04 8.45
CA GLY A 209 -12.33 7.91 8.09
C GLY A 209 -11.97 8.87 6.97
N ALA A 210 -10.80 9.52 7.04
CA ALA A 210 -10.31 10.41 5.99
C ALA A 210 -10.06 9.68 4.66
N ALA A 211 -9.45 8.50 4.72
CA ALA A 211 -9.22 7.67 3.55
C ALA A 211 -10.54 7.23 2.89
N LEU A 212 -11.51 6.83 3.70
CA LEU A 212 -12.84 6.42 3.24
C LEU A 212 -13.58 7.58 2.57
N ASP A 213 -13.57 8.77 3.16
CA ASP A 213 -14.20 9.96 2.58
C ASP A 213 -13.56 10.32 1.22
N HIS A 214 -12.24 10.23 1.13
CA HIS A 214 -11.52 10.46 -0.12
C HIS A 214 -11.92 9.45 -1.22
N ILE A 215 -12.00 8.16 -0.89
CA ILE A 215 -12.41 7.12 -1.84
C ILE A 215 -13.86 7.32 -2.26
N CYS A 216 -14.78 7.60 -1.34
CA CYS A 216 -16.18 7.86 -1.67
C CYS A 216 -16.32 9.05 -2.62
N ALA A 217 -15.59 10.14 -2.39
CA ALA A 217 -15.61 11.29 -3.28
C ALA A 217 -15.13 10.95 -4.72
N GLN A 218 -14.10 10.11 -4.85
CA GLN A 218 -13.63 9.64 -6.17
C GLN A 218 -14.69 8.78 -6.86
N VAL A 219 -15.34 7.87 -6.14
CA VAL A 219 -16.41 7.01 -6.66
C VAL A 219 -17.59 7.86 -7.13
N ASP A 220 -18.05 8.79 -6.31
CA ASP A 220 -19.18 9.67 -6.64
C ASP A 220 -18.89 10.54 -7.87
N ALA A 221 -17.68 11.11 -7.95
CA ALA A 221 -17.27 11.90 -9.12
C ALA A 221 -17.22 11.04 -10.40
N ALA A 222 -16.66 9.83 -10.32
CA ALA A 222 -16.60 8.92 -11.45
C ALA A 222 -18.01 8.46 -11.88
N TYR A 223 -18.89 8.20 -10.93
CA TYR A 223 -20.27 7.81 -11.21
C TYR A 223 -21.09 8.96 -11.81
N ALA A 224 -20.93 10.18 -11.31
CA ALA A 224 -21.56 11.36 -11.88
C ALA A 224 -21.15 11.57 -13.33
N ALA A 225 -19.88 11.38 -13.67
CA ALA A 225 -19.36 11.51 -15.03
C ALA A 225 -19.93 10.47 -16.01
N LEU A 226 -20.40 9.31 -15.54
CA LEU A 226 -21.06 8.30 -16.38
C LEU A 226 -22.51 8.65 -16.72
N ARG A 227 -23.11 9.61 -16.00
CA ARG A 227 -24.51 10.01 -16.16
C ARG A 227 -24.66 11.32 -16.93
N ALA A 228 -23.56 12.02 -17.17
CA ALA A 228 -23.51 13.25 -17.93
C ALA A 228 -23.39 12.96 -19.44
#